data_09005412eb3a3031a96bb0dcff7c1e4f
#
_entry.id   09005412eb3a3031a96bb0dcff7c1e4f
#
_cell.length_a   1.000
_cell.length_b   1.000
_cell.length_c   1.000
_cell.angle_alpha   90.00
_cell.angle_beta   90.00
_cell.angle_gamma   90.00
#
_symmetry.space_group_name_H-M   'P 1'
#
loop_
_entity.id
_entity.type
_entity.pdbx_description
1 polymer ?
#
loop_
_entity_poly.entity_id
_entity_poly.type
_entity_poly.pdbx_seq_one_letter_code
_entity_poly.pdbx_strand_id
1 'polypeptide(L)'
;LLKLDLTARGKFWAKKLFAQEAIDNIRPQWPQKWSGKWYLLIYDLTPYKKAVRDAFRNAIKKWRMYPMAQNVWASPFDCQAPLDRLCRTLNMDSDQIIYTSIKKIAREEKVKSYFGL
;
A
#
# COMPACT_ATOMS: atom_id res chain seq x y z
N LEU A 1 28.79 -19.88 -10.75
CA LEU A 1 27.76 -19.07 -11.34
C LEU A 1 26.74 -19.95 -12.03
N LEU A 2 25.54 -19.88 -11.55
CA LEU A 2 24.44 -20.56 -12.22
C LEU A 2 24.23 -19.96 -13.59
N LYS A 3 24.58 -20.73 -14.58
CA LYS A 3 24.18 -20.39 -15.93
C LYS A 3 22.68 -20.67 -16.02
N LEU A 4 21.91 -19.61 -15.94
CA LEU A 4 20.46 -19.73 -15.90
C LEU A 4 19.90 -19.79 -17.33
N ASP A 5 19.88 -20.98 -17.88
CA ASP A 5 19.03 -21.24 -19.04
C ASP A 5 17.61 -21.38 -18.52
N LEU A 6 17.01 -20.23 -18.23
CA LEU A 6 15.64 -20.20 -17.73
C LEU A 6 14.68 -20.51 -18.87
N THR A 7 13.93 -21.57 -18.73
CA THR A 7 12.74 -21.80 -19.54
C THR A 7 11.79 -20.61 -19.38
N ALA A 8 10.87 -20.41 -20.31
CA ALA A 8 9.88 -19.34 -20.21
C ALA A 8 9.19 -19.32 -18.86
N ARG A 9 8.90 -20.51 -18.28
CA ARG A 9 8.30 -20.66 -16.96
C ARG A 9 9.24 -20.19 -15.86
N GLY A 10 10.52 -20.55 -15.94
CA GLY A 10 11.51 -20.11 -14.96
C GLY A 10 11.73 -18.61 -14.98
N LYS A 11 11.75 -17.99 -16.17
CA LYS A 11 11.83 -16.54 -16.33
C LYS A 11 10.63 -15.83 -15.71
N PHE A 12 9.45 -16.37 -15.88
CA PHE A 12 8.22 -15.83 -15.26
C PHE A 12 8.31 -15.84 -13.76
N TRP A 13 8.73 -16.95 -13.14
CA TRP A 13 8.86 -17.04 -11.68
C TRP A 13 9.93 -16.11 -11.13
N ALA A 14 11.09 -16.01 -11.79
CA ALA A 14 12.16 -15.10 -11.36
C ALA A 14 11.68 -13.65 -11.39
N LYS A 15 10.99 -13.24 -12.46
CA LYS A 15 10.43 -11.89 -12.58
C LYS A 15 9.40 -11.61 -11.51
N LYS A 16 8.53 -12.58 -11.19
CA LYS A 16 7.51 -12.46 -10.15
C LYS A 16 8.15 -12.31 -8.77
N LEU A 17 9.20 -13.07 -8.46
CA LEU A 17 9.91 -12.99 -7.19
C LEU A 17 10.58 -11.63 -7.00
N PHE A 18 11.24 -11.09 -8.03
CA PHE A 18 11.85 -9.78 -7.98
C PHE A 18 10.82 -8.67 -7.78
N ALA A 19 9.68 -8.76 -8.46
CA ALA A 19 8.59 -7.81 -8.30
C ALA A 19 8.04 -7.85 -6.87
N GLN A 20 7.86 -9.03 -6.29
CA GLN A 20 7.38 -9.19 -4.94
C GLN A 20 8.36 -8.61 -3.91
N GLU A 21 9.64 -8.85 -4.09
CA GLU A 21 10.67 -8.29 -3.23
C GLU A 21 10.69 -6.76 -3.29
N ALA A 22 10.58 -6.20 -4.49
CA ALA A 22 10.47 -4.75 -4.67
C ALA A 22 9.25 -4.18 -3.96
N ILE A 23 8.11 -4.85 -4.04
CA ILE A 23 6.88 -4.45 -3.36
C ILE A 23 7.06 -4.52 -1.83
N ASP A 24 7.64 -5.60 -1.33
CA ASP A 24 7.85 -5.80 0.10
C ASP A 24 8.78 -4.76 0.71
N ASN A 25 9.66 -4.16 -0.09
CA ASN A 25 10.57 -3.12 0.34
C ASN A 25 9.94 -1.72 0.34
N ILE A 26 8.77 -1.57 -0.26
CA ILE A 26 8.04 -0.29 -0.24
C ILE A 26 7.31 -0.19 1.09
N ARG A 27 7.77 0.67 1.97
CA ARG A 27 7.17 0.87 3.30
C ARG A 27 7.17 2.34 3.68
N PRO A 28 6.12 2.82 4.35
CA PRO A 28 6.15 4.15 4.93
C PRO A 28 7.14 4.21 6.09
N GLN A 29 7.76 5.36 6.25
CA GLN A 29 8.54 5.67 7.45
C GLN A 29 7.66 6.52 8.36
N TRP A 30 7.40 6.00 9.56
CA TRP A 30 6.55 6.69 10.51
C TRP A 30 7.36 7.68 11.32
N PRO A 31 7.06 9.00 11.27
CA PRO A 31 7.67 9.96 12.19
C PRO A 31 7.19 9.67 13.62
N GLN A 32 8.00 10.03 14.59
CA GLN A 32 7.69 9.75 16.00
C GLN A 32 6.58 10.66 16.55
N LYS A 33 6.33 11.79 15.92
CA LYS A 33 5.36 12.77 16.41
C LYS A 33 4.22 12.96 15.43
N TRP A 34 3.00 12.78 15.92
CA TRP A 34 1.79 12.98 15.12
C TRP A 34 1.49 14.48 14.95
N SER A 35 1.15 14.88 13.73
CA SER A 35 0.84 16.27 13.37
C SER A 35 -0.59 16.68 13.73
N GLY A 36 -1.45 15.75 14.12
CA GLY A 36 -2.87 16.01 14.36
C GLY A 36 -3.75 15.82 13.15
N LYS A 37 -3.18 15.49 12.00
CA LYS A 37 -3.93 15.21 10.78
C LYS A 37 -4.04 13.72 10.53
N TRP A 38 -5.14 13.34 9.89
CA TRP A 38 -5.34 11.98 9.40
C TRP A 38 -5.20 11.95 7.90
N TYR A 39 -4.75 10.83 7.38
CA TYR A 39 -4.62 10.58 5.95
C TYR A 39 -5.53 9.42 5.59
N LEU A 40 -6.35 9.60 4.56
CA LEU A 40 -7.26 8.57 4.07
C LEU A 40 -6.80 8.07 2.71
N LEU A 41 -6.80 6.76 2.58
CA LEU A 41 -6.59 6.07 1.32
C LEU A 41 -7.89 5.37 0.93
N ILE A 42 -8.41 5.72 -0.23
CA ILE A 42 -9.64 5.15 -0.79
C ILE A 42 -9.30 4.67 -2.20
N TYR A 43 -9.75 3.48 -2.56
CA TYR A 43 -9.41 2.94 -3.87
C TYR A 43 -10.52 2.09 -4.45
N ASP A 44 -10.55 2.04 -5.78
CA ASP A 44 -11.36 1.11 -6.55
C ASP A 44 -10.42 0.25 -7.41
N LEU A 45 -10.36 -1.04 -7.09
CA LEU A 45 -9.45 -1.98 -7.75
C LEU A 45 -10.14 -2.81 -8.85
N THR A 46 -11.43 -2.56 -9.11
CA THR A 46 -12.19 -3.35 -10.09
C THR A 46 -11.60 -3.36 -11.50
N PRO A 47 -10.96 -2.29 -12.01
CA PRO A 47 -10.34 -2.33 -13.34
C PRO A 47 -9.12 -3.25 -13.45
N TYR A 48 -8.56 -3.71 -12.32
CA TYR A 48 -7.28 -4.42 -12.33
C TYR A 48 -7.47 -5.92 -12.21
N LYS A 49 -6.48 -6.67 -12.70
CA LYS A 49 -6.43 -8.13 -12.58
C LYS A 49 -6.27 -8.53 -11.11
N LYS A 50 -6.72 -9.73 -10.79
CA LYS A 50 -6.68 -10.26 -9.42
C LYS A 50 -5.27 -10.18 -8.81
N ALA A 51 -4.23 -10.50 -9.58
CA ALA A 51 -2.86 -10.46 -9.08
C ALA A 51 -2.45 -9.06 -8.63
N VAL A 52 -2.83 -8.03 -9.38
CA VAL A 52 -2.56 -6.63 -9.03
C VAL A 52 -3.37 -6.21 -7.79
N ARG A 53 -4.65 -6.56 -7.77
CA ARG A 53 -5.52 -6.24 -6.62
C ARG A 53 -4.99 -6.85 -5.33
N ASP A 54 -4.61 -8.13 -5.38
CA ASP A 54 -4.09 -8.84 -4.21
C ASP A 54 -2.76 -8.25 -3.74
N ALA A 55 -1.86 -7.94 -4.68
CA ALA A 55 -0.57 -7.34 -4.36
C ALA A 55 -0.73 -5.97 -3.69
N PHE A 56 -1.64 -5.13 -4.19
CA PHE A 56 -1.92 -3.83 -3.61
C PHE A 56 -2.49 -3.96 -2.20
N ARG A 57 -3.53 -4.78 -2.02
CA ARG A 57 -4.15 -4.97 -0.70
C ARG A 57 -3.17 -5.53 0.31
N ASN A 58 -2.34 -6.49 -0.08
CA ASN A 58 -1.36 -7.10 0.81
C ASN A 58 -0.31 -6.08 1.25
N ALA A 59 0.15 -5.21 0.34
CA ALA A 59 1.08 -4.15 0.69
C ALA A 59 0.47 -3.17 1.71
N ILE A 60 -0.76 -2.73 1.48
CA ILE A 60 -1.46 -1.81 2.38
C ILE A 60 -1.64 -2.44 3.77
N LYS A 61 -1.99 -3.70 3.85
CA LYS A 61 -2.11 -4.42 5.14
C LYS A 61 -0.78 -4.42 5.90
N LYS A 62 0.33 -4.60 5.22
CA LYS A 62 1.66 -4.60 5.84
C LYS A 62 2.06 -3.22 6.37
N TRP A 63 1.48 -2.15 5.84
CA TRP A 63 1.74 -0.79 6.30
C TRP A 63 1.04 -0.45 7.62
N ARG A 64 0.20 -1.35 8.12
CA ARG A 64 -0.51 -1.20 9.40
C ARG A 64 -1.40 0.03 9.48
N MET A 65 -1.99 0.41 8.36
CA MET A 65 -3.04 1.42 8.36
C MET A 65 -4.30 0.87 9.03
N TYR A 66 -5.16 1.75 9.52
CA TYR A 66 -6.39 1.35 10.17
C TYR A 66 -7.51 1.17 9.13
N PRO A 67 -8.19 0.01 9.12
CA PRO A 67 -9.29 -0.21 8.18
C PRO A 67 -10.54 0.53 8.64
N MET A 68 -10.89 1.61 7.97
CA MET A 68 -12.08 2.41 8.27
C MET A 68 -13.35 1.76 7.71
N ALA A 69 -13.26 1.22 6.52
CA ALA A 69 -14.34 0.56 5.80
C ALA A 69 -13.71 -0.29 4.68
N GLN A 70 -14.54 -0.96 3.90
CA GLN A 70 -14.05 -1.68 2.73
C GLN A 70 -13.39 -0.69 1.76
N ASN A 71 -12.14 -0.97 1.40
CA ASN A 71 -11.32 -0.14 0.49
C ASN A 71 -11.05 1.28 1.02
N VAL A 72 -11.16 1.48 2.35
CA VAL A 72 -10.88 2.77 3.00
C VAL A 72 -9.96 2.54 4.20
N TRP A 73 -8.81 3.18 4.18
CA TRP A 73 -7.79 3.04 5.23
C TRP A 73 -7.41 4.41 5.77
N ALA A 74 -7.07 4.46 7.05
CA ALA A 74 -6.64 5.69 7.69
C ALA A 74 -5.25 5.52 8.29
N SER A 75 -4.47 6.59 8.26
CA SER A 75 -3.15 6.66 8.88
C SER A 75 -2.94 8.02 9.52
N PRO A 76 -2.26 8.09 10.68
CA PRO A 76 -1.88 9.38 11.28
C PRO A 76 -0.67 10.02 10.59
N PHE A 77 -0.01 9.31 9.68
CA PHE A 77 1.21 9.77 9.03
C PHE A 77 1.07 9.69 7.52
N ASP A 78 1.76 10.61 6.83
CA ASP A 78 1.70 10.70 5.38
C ASP A 78 2.39 9.50 4.72
N CYS A 79 1.65 8.84 3.83
CA CYS A 79 2.12 7.69 3.06
C CYS A 79 2.22 7.98 1.56
N GLN A 80 2.21 9.23 1.14
CA GLN A 80 2.17 9.60 -0.29
C GLN A 80 3.33 8.98 -1.07
N ALA A 81 4.55 9.11 -0.57
CA ALA A 81 5.73 8.62 -1.29
C ALA A 81 5.72 7.09 -1.48
N PRO A 82 5.51 6.27 -0.44
CA PRO A 82 5.41 4.82 -0.64
C PRO A 82 4.19 4.43 -1.49
N LEU A 83 3.08 5.16 -1.38
CA LEU A 83 1.90 4.90 -2.20
C LEU A 83 2.19 5.11 -3.69
N ASP A 84 2.86 6.21 -4.02
CA ASP A 84 3.25 6.52 -5.41
C ASP A 84 4.18 5.43 -5.96
N ARG A 85 5.14 4.98 -5.16
CA ARG A 85 6.06 3.91 -5.57
C ARG A 85 5.33 2.58 -5.78
N LEU A 86 4.40 2.25 -4.90
CA LEU A 86 3.60 1.04 -5.02
C LEU A 86 2.77 1.06 -6.31
N CYS A 87 2.10 2.16 -6.59
CA CYS A 87 1.30 2.31 -7.81
C CYS A 87 2.15 2.18 -9.06
N ARG A 88 3.33 2.79 -9.08
CA ARG A 88 4.26 2.67 -10.23
C ARG A 88 4.74 1.24 -10.40
N THR A 89 5.10 0.57 -9.31
CA THR A 89 5.58 -0.81 -9.35
C THR A 89 4.51 -1.76 -9.89
N LEU A 90 3.25 -1.53 -9.52
CA LEU A 90 2.12 -2.34 -9.96
C LEU A 90 1.51 -1.84 -11.28
N ASN A 91 2.06 -0.80 -11.87
CA ASN A 91 1.55 -0.17 -13.08
C ASN A 91 0.08 0.22 -12.95
N MET A 92 -0.27 0.84 -11.85
CA MET A 92 -1.62 1.29 -11.54
C MET A 92 -1.82 2.76 -11.89
N ASP A 93 -2.99 3.09 -12.39
CA ASP A 93 -3.39 4.45 -12.69
C ASP A 93 -3.87 5.15 -11.40
N SER A 94 -3.45 6.38 -11.20
CA SER A 94 -3.85 7.17 -10.04
C SER A 94 -5.35 7.54 -10.03
N ASP A 95 -6.04 7.42 -11.16
CA ASP A 95 -7.48 7.73 -11.26
C ASP A 95 -8.34 6.82 -10.37
N GLN A 96 -7.82 5.64 -10.01
CA GLN A 96 -8.53 4.68 -9.18
C GLN A 96 -8.23 4.85 -7.69
N ILE A 97 -7.44 5.86 -7.32
CA ILE A 97 -6.98 6.05 -5.96
C ILE A 97 -7.25 7.49 -5.53
N ILE A 98 -7.87 7.63 -4.37
CA ILE A 98 -8.05 8.92 -3.70
C ILE A 98 -7.21 8.89 -2.42
N TYR A 99 -6.30 9.83 -2.31
CA TYR A 99 -5.48 9.99 -1.11
C TYR A 99 -5.57 11.43 -0.65
N THR A 100 -6.04 11.63 0.59
CA THR A 100 -6.30 12.98 1.10
C THR A 100 -6.00 13.06 2.61
N SER A 101 -5.84 14.28 3.09
CA SER A 101 -5.70 14.53 4.52
C SER A 101 -6.96 15.19 5.06
N ILE A 102 -7.33 14.84 6.30
CA ILE A 102 -8.46 15.42 7.00
C ILE A 102 -8.08 15.65 8.47
N LYS A 103 -8.79 16.58 9.11
CA LYS A 103 -8.54 16.92 10.52
C LYS A 103 -9.26 15.99 11.49
N LYS A 104 -10.43 15.48 11.10
CA LYS A 104 -11.27 14.64 11.96
C LYS A 104 -11.77 13.44 11.19
N ILE A 105 -11.81 12.30 11.87
CA ILE A 105 -12.35 11.05 11.33
C ILE A 105 -13.36 10.45 12.30
N ALA A 106 -14.26 9.61 11.76
CA ALA A 106 -15.15 8.82 12.58
C ALA A 106 -14.34 7.86 13.47
N ARG A 107 -14.83 7.59 14.66
CA ARG A 107 -14.20 6.65 15.60
C ARG A 107 -12.77 7.05 16.00
N GLU A 108 -12.49 8.35 16.07
CA GLU A 108 -11.14 8.86 16.24
C GLU A 108 -10.42 8.26 17.45
N GLU A 109 -11.11 8.08 18.58
CA GLU A 109 -10.49 7.51 19.79
C GLU A 109 -10.05 6.06 19.59
N LYS A 110 -10.83 5.26 18.85
CA LYS A 110 -10.44 3.90 18.52
C LYS A 110 -9.22 3.89 17.60
N VAL A 111 -9.19 4.77 16.62
CA VAL A 111 -8.08 4.87 15.68
C VAL A 111 -6.81 5.32 16.39
N LYS A 112 -6.91 6.30 17.29
CA LYS A 112 -5.79 6.73 18.12
C LYS A 112 -5.24 5.58 18.95
N SER A 113 -6.10 4.81 19.60
CA SER A 113 -5.69 3.65 20.40
C SER A 113 -4.96 2.62 19.55
N TYR A 114 -5.44 2.38 18.35
CA TYR A 114 -4.81 1.45 17.43
C TYR A 114 -3.35 1.83 17.13
N PHE A 115 -3.07 3.13 16.98
CA PHE A 115 -1.73 3.64 16.68
C PHE A 115 -0.92 4.01 17.94
N GLY A 116 -1.49 3.87 19.12
CA GLY A 116 -0.81 4.23 20.37
C GLY A 116 -0.68 5.74 20.57
N LEU A 117 -1.61 6.50 20.07
CA LEU A 117 -1.62 7.96 20.17
C LEU A 117 -2.39 8.45 21.39
#